data_96d2bb4b986fbfebe4748aa1aad400da
#
_entry.id   96d2bb4b986fbfebe4748aa1aad400da
#
_cell.length_a   1.000
_cell.length_b   1.000
_cell.length_c   1.000
_cell.angle_alpha   90.00
_cell.angle_beta   90.00
_cell.angle_gamma   90.00
#
_symmetry.space_group_name_H-M   'P 1'
#
loop_
_entity.id
_entity.type
_entity.pdbx_description
1 polymer ?
#
loop_
_entity_poly.entity_id
_entity_poly.type
_entity_poly.pdbx_seq_one_letter_code
_entity_poly.pdbx_strand_id
1 'polypeptide(L)'
;GLAIYDFTNPEACQWYADKLKGLVAMGVDCFKTDFGERIPTDVQWFDGSDPQKMHNHYAFIYNELVWNVLKETVGEKEAVLFARSASVGAQQFPVHWGGDCYANYESMAESLRGGLSIGMSGFGFWSHDIGGFENTAPAHVYKRWCAFGLLSSHSRLHGSKSYRVPWAYDEE
;
A
#
# COMPACT_ATOMS: atom_id res chain seq x y z
N GLY A 1 11.92 -16.42 11.35
CA GLY A 1 11.03 -15.53 12.09
C GLY A 1 10.79 -14.23 11.31
N LEU A 2 9.74 -13.54 11.62
CA LEU A 2 9.48 -12.19 11.12
C LEU A 2 10.12 -11.18 12.07
N ALA A 3 10.65 -10.09 11.53
CA ALA A 3 11.13 -8.95 12.28
C ALA A 3 10.39 -7.70 11.81
N ILE A 4 10.07 -6.82 12.75
CA ILE A 4 9.41 -5.54 12.49
C ILE A 4 10.35 -4.45 12.98
N TYR A 5 10.55 -3.41 12.18
CA TYR A 5 11.29 -2.25 12.63
C TYR A 5 10.50 -1.51 13.70
N ASP A 6 11.17 -1.15 14.77
CA ASP A 6 10.56 -0.35 15.83
C ASP A 6 10.70 1.14 15.50
N PHE A 7 9.68 1.70 14.85
CA PHE A 7 9.64 3.12 14.51
C PHE A 7 9.26 4.04 15.68
N THR A 8 9.16 3.52 16.90
CA THR A 8 9.18 4.34 18.11
C THR A 8 10.63 4.62 18.57
N ASN A 9 11.61 3.91 18.01
CA ASN A 9 13.03 4.13 18.25
C ASN A 9 13.59 5.13 17.21
N PRO A 10 14.06 6.32 17.66
CA PRO A 10 14.62 7.35 16.76
C PRO A 10 15.82 6.86 15.93
N GLU A 11 16.67 5.98 16.49
CA GLU A 11 17.82 5.44 15.76
C GLU A 11 17.38 4.53 14.61
N ALA A 12 16.34 3.71 14.83
CA ALA A 12 15.75 2.88 13.78
C ALA A 12 15.10 3.74 12.68
N CYS A 13 14.40 4.79 13.08
CA CYS A 13 13.82 5.76 12.14
C CYS A 13 14.90 6.42 11.27
N GLN A 14 15.96 6.91 11.89
CA GLN A 14 17.06 7.57 11.17
C GLN A 14 17.75 6.59 10.22
N TRP A 15 18.06 5.39 10.68
CA TRP A 15 18.67 4.35 9.85
C TRP A 15 17.81 4.02 8.63
N TYR A 16 16.50 3.85 8.83
CA TYR A 16 15.58 3.54 7.74
C TYR A 16 15.46 4.70 6.75
N ALA A 17 15.32 5.93 7.27
CA ALA A 17 15.29 7.15 6.45
C ALA A 17 16.55 7.30 5.58
N ASP A 18 17.74 7.05 6.14
CA ASP A 18 19.00 7.14 5.39
C ASP A 18 19.08 6.12 4.25
N LYS A 19 18.52 4.91 4.44
CA LYS A 19 18.42 3.91 3.35
C LYS A 19 17.51 4.38 2.23
N LEU A 20 16.36 4.94 2.56
CA LEU A 20 15.43 5.50 1.57
C LEU A 20 16.05 6.70 0.82
N LYS A 21 16.71 7.62 1.52
CA LYS A 21 17.44 8.74 0.90
C LYS A 21 18.52 8.25 -0.06
N GLY A 22 19.22 7.18 0.30
CA GLY A 22 20.18 6.52 -0.60
C GLY A 22 19.53 6.00 -1.89
N LEU A 23 18.33 5.43 -1.81
CA LEU A 23 17.59 4.98 -3.00
C LEU A 23 17.12 6.17 -3.87
N VAL A 24 16.65 7.25 -3.27
CA VAL A 24 16.30 8.47 -4.02
C VAL A 24 17.52 9.03 -4.74
N ALA A 25 18.69 9.06 -4.08
CA ALA A 25 19.93 9.51 -4.70
C ALA A 25 20.38 8.62 -5.89
N MET A 26 19.90 7.37 -5.95
CA MET A 26 20.11 6.46 -7.08
C MET A 26 19.09 6.64 -8.22
N GLY A 27 18.11 7.51 -8.07
CA GLY A 27 17.10 7.82 -9.07
C GLY A 27 15.71 7.21 -8.80
N VAL A 28 15.41 6.78 -7.57
CA VAL A 28 14.06 6.37 -7.18
C VAL A 28 13.24 7.63 -6.89
N ASP A 29 12.06 7.76 -7.50
CA ASP A 29 11.21 8.95 -7.41
C ASP A 29 10.14 8.84 -6.32
N CYS A 30 9.66 7.62 -6.01
CA CYS A 30 8.61 7.39 -5.03
C CYS A 30 8.73 6.01 -4.38
N PHE A 31 7.99 5.76 -3.30
CA PHE A 31 8.02 4.49 -2.60
C PHE A 31 6.62 3.88 -2.47
N LYS A 32 6.60 2.54 -2.54
CA LYS A 32 5.48 1.72 -2.13
C LYS A 32 5.79 1.15 -0.74
N THR A 33 5.02 1.55 0.26
CA THR A 33 5.07 0.95 1.59
C THR A 33 4.15 -0.26 1.64
N ASP A 34 4.76 -1.44 1.64
CA ASP A 34 4.02 -2.69 1.72
C ASP A 34 3.91 -3.16 3.17
N PHE A 35 2.90 -3.98 3.47
CA PHE A 35 2.57 -4.40 4.84
C PHE A 35 2.28 -3.23 5.79
N GLY A 36 2.67 -3.35 7.08
CA GLY A 36 2.36 -2.38 8.13
C GLY A 36 1.08 -2.68 8.91
N GLU A 37 0.35 -3.69 8.52
CA GLU A 37 -0.67 -4.37 9.31
C GLU A 37 -0.08 -5.64 9.97
N ARG A 38 -0.89 -6.36 10.75
CA ARG A 38 -0.49 -7.58 11.50
C ARG A 38 0.61 -7.31 12.53
N ILE A 39 0.57 -6.14 13.13
CA ILE A 39 1.51 -5.76 14.18
C ILE A 39 1.16 -6.53 15.46
N PRO A 40 2.10 -7.26 16.06
CA PRO A 40 1.84 -8.05 17.26
C PRO A 40 1.53 -7.17 18.48
N THR A 41 0.69 -7.69 19.37
CA THR A 41 0.28 -7.00 20.59
C THR A 41 0.97 -7.54 21.85
N ASP A 42 1.85 -8.49 21.67
CA ASP A 42 2.68 -9.14 22.73
C ASP A 42 4.16 -8.73 22.64
N VAL A 43 4.41 -7.49 22.28
CA VAL A 43 5.74 -6.90 22.10
C VAL A 43 5.96 -5.73 23.05
N GLN A 44 7.22 -5.35 23.23
CA GLN A 44 7.62 -4.15 23.95
C GLN A 44 8.22 -3.14 22.98
N TRP A 45 7.62 -1.95 22.90
CA TRP A 45 8.10 -0.85 22.10
C TRP A 45 9.18 -0.05 22.84
N PHE A 46 10.12 0.53 22.10
CA PHE A 46 11.25 1.30 22.65
C PHE A 46 10.79 2.46 23.53
N ASP A 47 9.75 3.18 23.14
CA ASP A 47 9.20 4.33 23.86
C ASP A 47 8.22 3.96 24.99
N GLY A 48 7.95 2.67 25.20
CA GLY A 48 6.99 2.17 26.17
C GLY A 48 5.53 2.28 25.76
N SER A 49 5.25 2.56 24.49
CA SER A 49 3.89 2.63 23.96
C SER A 49 3.10 1.35 24.20
N ASP A 50 1.79 1.49 24.43
CA ASP A 50 0.85 0.39 24.59
C ASP A 50 0.76 -0.45 23.28
N PRO A 51 1.13 -1.74 23.30
CA PRO A 51 1.10 -2.58 22.10
C PRO A 51 -0.29 -2.73 21.45
N GLN A 52 -1.37 -2.66 22.25
CA GLN A 52 -2.73 -2.73 21.72
C GLN A 52 -3.06 -1.49 20.88
N LYS A 53 -2.62 -0.32 21.30
CA LYS A 53 -2.77 0.92 20.54
C LYS A 53 -1.87 0.94 19.32
N MET A 54 -0.63 0.47 19.46
CA MET A 54 0.34 0.41 18.37
C MET A 54 -0.06 -0.55 17.26
N HIS A 55 -0.89 -1.54 17.52
CA HIS A 55 -1.38 -2.48 16.49
C HIS A 55 -1.94 -1.76 15.25
N ASN A 56 -2.70 -0.70 15.42
CA ASN A 56 -3.22 0.11 14.33
C ASN A 56 -2.36 1.37 14.05
N HIS A 57 -1.77 1.96 15.08
CA HIS A 57 -1.01 3.20 14.94
C HIS A 57 0.30 3.01 14.16
N TYR A 58 0.86 1.81 14.18
CA TYR A 58 2.08 1.50 13.43
C TYR A 58 1.95 1.82 11.93
N ALA A 59 0.81 1.53 11.32
CA ALA A 59 0.57 1.88 9.92
C ALA A 59 0.77 3.38 9.65
N PHE A 60 0.34 4.22 10.58
CA PHE A 60 0.51 5.66 10.47
C PHE A 60 1.98 6.06 10.58
N ILE A 61 2.69 5.68 11.65
CA ILE A 61 4.08 6.09 11.88
C ILE A 61 5.03 5.56 10.81
N TYR A 62 4.78 4.35 10.28
CA TYR A 62 5.53 3.80 9.15
C TYR A 62 5.37 4.66 7.89
N ASN A 63 4.15 4.96 7.51
CA ASN A 63 3.87 5.76 6.33
C ASN A 63 4.33 7.22 6.50
N GLU A 64 4.17 7.81 7.70
CA GLU A 64 4.63 9.16 8.01
C GLU A 64 6.15 9.30 7.85
N LEU A 65 6.92 8.30 8.33
CA LEU A 65 8.37 8.29 8.17
C LEU A 65 8.78 8.34 6.69
N VAL A 66 8.20 7.47 5.87
CA VAL A 66 8.51 7.40 4.43
C VAL A 66 8.03 8.67 3.71
N TRP A 67 6.85 9.17 4.06
CA TRP A 67 6.30 10.41 3.53
C TRP A 67 7.20 11.62 3.82
N ASN A 68 7.72 11.73 5.03
CA ASN A 68 8.62 12.80 5.42
C ASN A 68 9.95 12.73 4.66
N VAL A 69 10.49 11.53 4.44
CA VAL A 69 11.68 11.34 3.58
C VAL A 69 11.42 11.81 2.16
N LEU A 70 10.28 11.47 1.57
CA LEU A 70 9.92 11.92 0.22
C LEU A 70 9.79 13.44 0.16
N LYS A 71 9.07 14.06 1.09
CA LYS A 71 8.96 15.54 1.13
C LYS A 71 10.31 16.23 1.23
N GLU A 72 11.22 15.68 2.04
CA GLU A 72 12.56 16.22 2.21
C GLU A 72 13.43 16.09 0.94
N THR A 73 13.31 14.98 0.23
CA THR A 73 14.22 14.61 -0.88
C THR A 73 13.74 15.05 -2.25
N VAL A 74 12.46 14.88 -2.56
CA VAL A 74 11.89 15.23 -3.87
C VAL A 74 11.01 16.49 -3.83
N GLY A 75 10.68 16.99 -2.63
CA GLY A 75 9.83 18.15 -2.43
C GLY A 75 8.35 17.81 -2.23
N GLU A 76 7.65 18.68 -1.51
CA GLU A 76 6.27 18.42 -1.07
C GLU A 76 5.27 18.21 -2.23
N LYS A 77 5.47 18.90 -3.34
CA LYS A 77 4.58 18.79 -4.52
C LYS A 77 4.79 17.54 -5.35
N GLU A 78 5.98 16.96 -5.28
CA GLU A 78 6.37 15.78 -6.03
C GLU A 78 6.31 14.50 -5.20
N ALA A 79 6.16 14.63 -3.88
CA ALA A 79 6.11 13.48 -2.97
C ALA A 79 4.90 12.60 -3.26
N VAL A 80 5.14 11.32 -3.56
CA VAL A 80 4.11 10.30 -3.74
C VAL A 80 4.46 9.07 -2.92
N LEU A 81 3.54 8.71 -2.03
CA LEU A 81 3.61 7.48 -1.24
C LEU A 81 2.47 6.56 -1.63
N PHE A 82 2.78 5.33 -2.01
CA PHE A 82 1.81 4.29 -2.34
C PHE A 82 1.73 3.29 -1.19
N ALA A 83 0.76 3.49 -0.30
CA ALA A 83 0.65 2.76 0.96
C ALA A 83 -0.39 1.63 0.91
N ARG A 84 -0.11 0.51 1.60
CA ARG A 84 -1.07 -0.58 1.79
C ARG A 84 -1.86 -0.42 3.08
N SER A 85 -1.18 -0.35 4.20
CA SER A 85 -1.83 -0.19 5.51
C SER A 85 -2.22 1.26 5.77
N ALA A 86 -3.30 1.44 6.51
CA ALA A 86 -3.81 2.74 6.87
C ALA A 86 -4.52 2.69 8.22
N SER A 87 -4.52 3.83 8.90
CA SER A 87 -5.33 4.08 10.08
C SER A 87 -5.79 5.54 10.08
N VAL A 88 -6.46 5.98 11.14
CA VAL A 88 -6.90 7.37 11.27
C VAL A 88 -5.71 8.31 11.14
N GLY A 89 -5.84 9.33 10.29
CA GLY A 89 -4.78 10.30 9.97
C GLY A 89 -3.99 9.96 8.70
N ALA A 90 -4.04 8.71 8.21
CA ALA A 90 -3.32 8.30 7.00
C ALA A 90 -3.91 8.88 5.70
N GLN A 91 -5.05 9.59 5.75
CA GLN A 91 -5.64 10.32 4.62
C GLN A 91 -4.69 11.37 4.02
N GLN A 92 -3.72 11.83 4.78
CA GLN A 92 -2.70 12.78 4.31
C GLN A 92 -1.65 12.14 3.38
N PHE A 93 -1.56 10.81 3.35
CA PHE A 93 -0.67 10.09 2.45
C PHE A 93 -1.44 9.76 1.17
N PRO A 94 -1.01 10.24 -0.02
CA PRO A 94 -1.95 10.44 -1.12
C PRO A 94 -2.50 9.17 -1.76
N VAL A 95 -1.75 8.05 -1.80
CA VAL A 95 -2.12 6.92 -2.67
C VAL A 95 -2.19 5.61 -1.89
N HIS A 96 -3.30 4.87 -2.03
CA HIS A 96 -3.51 3.59 -1.36
C HIS A 96 -4.00 2.51 -2.34
N TRP A 97 -3.85 1.22 -1.97
CA TRP A 97 -4.46 0.10 -2.71
C TRP A 97 -5.01 -0.98 -1.77
N GLY A 98 -5.83 -1.86 -2.33
CA GLY A 98 -6.60 -2.86 -1.60
C GLY A 98 -5.83 -4.12 -1.15
N GLY A 99 -4.51 -4.20 -1.35
CA GLY A 99 -3.72 -5.37 -0.95
C GLY A 99 -3.86 -6.58 -1.87
N ASP A 100 -3.60 -7.77 -1.33
CA ASP A 100 -3.44 -9.03 -2.06
C ASP A 100 -4.77 -9.80 -2.15
N CYS A 101 -5.67 -9.36 -3.00
CA CYS A 101 -6.98 -10.00 -3.20
C CYS A 101 -6.90 -11.21 -4.14
N TYR A 102 -7.87 -12.13 -4.04
CA TYR A 102 -7.98 -13.26 -4.96
C TYR A 102 -8.49 -12.85 -6.35
N ALA A 103 -8.07 -13.59 -7.38
CA ALA A 103 -8.44 -13.38 -8.77
C ALA A 103 -9.83 -13.96 -9.10
N ASN A 104 -10.87 -13.49 -8.44
CA ASN A 104 -12.26 -13.93 -8.60
C ASN A 104 -13.26 -12.77 -8.46
N TYR A 105 -14.53 -13.01 -8.80
CA TYR A 105 -15.58 -12.00 -8.71
C TYR A 105 -15.90 -11.55 -7.28
N GLU A 106 -15.81 -12.46 -6.33
CA GLU A 106 -16.08 -12.14 -4.93
C GLU A 106 -15.10 -11.08 -4.43
N SER A 107 -13.80 -11.32 -4.57
CA SER A 107 -12.77 -10.36 -4.18
C SER A 107 -12.82 -9.07 -5.00
N MET A 108 -13.19 -9.12 -6.29
CA MET A 108 -13.41 -7.92 -7.08
C MET A 108 -14.55 -7.06 -6.49
N ALA A 109 -15.66 -7.68 -6.12
CA ALA A 109 -16.79 -6.98 -5.52
C ALA A 109 -16.45 -6.41 -4.14
N GLU A 110 -15.68 -7.14 -3.34
CA GLU A 110 -15.20 -6.68 -2.02
C GLU A 110 -14.20 -5.53 -2.17
N SER A 111 -13.29 -5.61 -3.15
CA SER A 111 -12.37 -4.53 -3.47
C SER A 111 -13.12 -3.25 -3.86
N LEU A 112 -14.15 -3.35 -4.69
CA LEU A 112 -14.99 -2.19 -5.04
C LEU A 112 -15.67 -1.60 -3.81
N ARG A 113 -16.32 -2.42 -3.00
CA ARG A 113 -16.98 -1.96 -1.76
C ARG A 113 -16.00 -1.33 -0.78
N GLY A 114 -14.83 -1.95 -0.61
CA GLY A 114 -13.74 -1.43 0.23
C GLY A 114 -13.25 -0.08 -0.25
N GLY A 115 -13.03 0.07 -1.56
CA GLY A 115 -12.61 1.33 -2.16
C GLY A 115 -13.63 2.45 -1.99
N LEU A 116 -14.91 2.17 -2.18
CA LEU A 116 -15.98 3.14 -1.94
C LEU A 116 -16.06 3.54 -0.46
N SER A 117 -15.91 2.58 0.45
CA SER A 117 -15.92 2.83 1.90
C SER A 117 -14.74 3.70 2.34
N ILE A 118 -13.53 3.38 1.88
CA ILE A 118 -12.34 4.16 2.24
C ILE A 118 -12.38 5.57 1.62
N GLY A 119 -12.92 5.71 0.41
CA GLY A 119 -13.16 7.01 -0.23
C GLY A 119 -14.09 7.90 0.60
N MET A 120 -15.16 7.33 1.15
CA MET A 120 -16.07 8.05 2.08
C MET A 120 -15.41 8.43 3.40
N SER A 121 -14.29 7.81 3.74
CA SER A 121 -13.47 8.12 4.91
C SER A 121 -12.36 9.15 4.63
N GLY A 122 -12.35 9.77 3.45
CA GLY A 122 -11.43 10.83 3.09
C GLY A 122 -10.13 10.40 2.42
N PHE A 123 -10.02 9.15 1.97
CA PHE A 123 -8.89 8.69 1.16
C PHE A 123 -9.17 9.00 -0.32
N GLY A 124 -8.53 10.05 -0.84
CA GLY A 124 -8.84 10.59 -2.17
C GLY A 124 -8.34 9.76 -3.35
N PHE A 125 -7.32 8.92 -3.14
CA PHE A 125 -6.71 8.09 -4.19
C PHE A 125 -6.62 6.64 -3.74
N TRP A 126 -7.30 5.77 -4.46
CA TRP A 126 -7.32 4.34 -4.17
C TRP A 126 -7.37 3.51 -5.44
N SER A 127 -6.68 2.37 -5.43
CA SER A 127 -6.72 1.38 -6.50
C SER A 127 -6.65 -0.04 -5.95
N HIS A 128 -6.45 -0.98 -6.86
CA HIS A 128 -6.39 -2.41 -6.57
C HIS A 128 -5.58 -3.09 -7.68
N ASP A 129 -5.19 -4.33 -7.45
CA ASP A 129 -4.52 -5.13 -8.45
C ASP A 129 -5.54 -5.65 -9.47
N ILE A 130 -5.50 -5.12 -10.69
CA ILE A 130 -6.45 -5.46 -11.74
C ILE A 130 -6.29 -6.94 -12.12
N GLY A 131 -7.40 -7.68 -12.01
CA GLY A 131 -7.43 -9.13 -12.19
C GLY A 131 -7.17 -9.94 -10.92
N GLY A 132 -6.99 -9.28 -9.79
CA GLY A 132 -6.62 -9.87 -8.51
C GLY A 132 -5.13 -10.20 -8.40
N PHE A 133 -4.60 -10.21 -7.19
CA PHE A 133 -3.19 -10.50 -6.91
C PHE A 133 -2.93 -12.00 -6.83
N GLU A 134 -3.69 -12.71 -5.99
CA GLU A 134 -3.50 -14.14 -5.77
C GLU A 134 -4.12 -14.98 -6.89
N ASN A 135 -3.36 -15.95 -7.37
CA ASN A 135 -3.71 -16.83 -8.48
C ASN A 135 -3.81 -16.11 -9.85
N THR A 136 -4.29 -16.79 -10.86
CA THR A 136 -4.51 -16.26 -12.20
C THR A 136 -6.00 -16.16 -12.46
N ALA A 137 -6.48 -15.00 -12.84
CA ALA A 137 -7.88 -14.79 -13.16
C ALA A 137 -8.27 -15.55 -14.45
N PRO A 138 -9.49 -16.10 -14.54
CA PRO A 138 -10.08 -16.41 -15.84
C PRO A 138 -10.27 -15.14 -16.67
N ALA A 139 -10.23 -15.24 -18.00
CA ALA A 139 -10.33 -14.09 -18.90
C ALA A 139 -11.54 -13.19 -18.60
N HIS A 140 -12.72 -13.78 -18.37
CA HIS A 140 -13.94 -13.01 -18.07
C HIS A 140 -13.87 -12.22 -16.75
N VAL A 141 -13.12 -12.68 -15.73
CA VAL A 141 -12.87 -11.94 -14.49
C VAL A 141 -11.92 -10.80 -14.76
N TYR A 142 -10.82 -11.06 -15.48
CA TYR A 142 -9.84 -10.06 -15.84
C TYR A 142 -10.46 -8.90 -16.62
N LYS A 143 -11.21 -9.20 -17.70
CA LYS A 143 -11.93 -8.18 -18.50
C LYS A 143 -12.86 -7.31 -17.65
N ARG A 144 -13.65 -7.93 -16.78
CA ARG A 144 -14.55 -7.20 -15.88
C ARG A 144 -13.79 -6.34 -14.88
N TRP A 145 -12.66 -6.84 -14.40
CA TRP A 145 -11.82 -6.07 -13.47
C TRP A 145 -11.11 -4.90 -14.15
N CYS A 146 -10.70 -5.05 -15.42
CA CYS A 146 -10.19 -3.94 -16.21
C CYS A 146 -11.23 -2.81 -16.35
N ALA A 147 -12.48 -3.15 -16.66
CA ALA A 147 -13.55 -2.16 -16.77
C ALA A 147 -13.78 -1.36 -15.48
N PHE A 148 -13.61 -2.01 -14.33
CA PHE A 148 -13.64 -1.36 -13.01
C PHE A 148 -12.33 -0.62 -12.72
N GLY A 149 -11.18 -1.27 -12.89
CA GLY A 149 -9.89 -0.77 -12.45
C GLY A 149 -9.40 0.44 -13.22
N LEU A 150 -9.68 0.52 -14.53
CA LEU A 150 -9.29 1.65 -15.37
C LEU A 150 -10.08 2.93 -15.06
N LEU A 151 -11.16 2.84 -14.29
CA LEU A 151 -11.92 3.98 -13.79
C LEU A 151 -11.53 4.38 -12.36
N SER A 152 -10.56 3.68 -11.75
CA SER A 152 -10.00 4.05 -10.46
C SER A 152 -9.03 5.23 -10.59
N SER A 153 -8.68 5.89 -9.49
CA SER A 153 -7.82 7.07 -9.48
C SER A 153 -6.41 6.80 -10.03
N HIS A 154 -5.93 5.58 -9.88
CA HIS A 154 -4.70 5.06 -10.48
C HIS A 154 -4.86 3.56 -10.71
N SER A 155 -4.10 2.98 -11.64
CA SER A 155 -4.28 1.61 -12.10
C SER A 155 -2.96 0.88 -12.19
N ARG A 156 -2.97 -0.41 -11.83
CA ARG A 156 -1.84 -1.29 -12.10
C ARG A 156 -2.29 -2.69 -12.49
N LEU A 157 -1.58 -3.28 -13.44
CA LEU A 157 -1.71 -4.66 -13.85
C LEU A 157 -0.69 -5.48 -13.07
N HIS A 158 -1.11 -6.08 -11.95
CA HIS A 158 -0.21 -6.76 -11.02
C HIS A 158 -0.80 -8.05 -10.48
N GLY A 159 0.05 -9.07 -10.29
CA GLY A 159 -0.34 -10.35 -9.71
C GLY A 159 0.87 -11.20 -9.32
N SER A 160 0.66 -12.18 -8.42
CA SER A 160 1.72 -12.99 -7.84
C SER A 160 2.28 -14.07 -8.77
N LYS A 161 1.44 -14.66 -9.64
CA LYS A 161 1.78 -15.90 -10.37
C LYS A 161 1.70 -15.81 -11.89
N SER A 162 1.20 -14.72 -12.44
CA SER A 162 1.11 -14.55 -13.89
C SER A 162 1.22 -13.08 -14.27
N TYR A 163 1.68 -12.83 -15.49
CA TYR A 163 1.59 -11.48 -16.07
C TYR A 163 0.13 -11.07 -16.25
N ARG A 164 -0.19 -9.85 -15.88
CA ARG A 164 -1.51 -9.25 -16.02
C ARG A 164 -1.63 -8.43 -17.31
N VAL A 165 -1.01 -8.90 -18.39
CA VAL A 165 -1.07 -8.23 -19.69
C VAL A 165 -2.30 -8.74 -20.45
N PRO A 166 -3.08 -7.84 -21.10
CA PRO A 166 -4.35 -8.21 -21.74
C PRO A 166 -4.24 -9.38 -22.71
N TRP A 167 -3.24 -9.38 -23.57
CA TRP A 167 -3.01 -10.43 -24.58
C TRP A 167 -2.64 -11.82 -24.02
N ALA A 168 -2.41 -11.95 -22.71
CA ALA A 168 -2.23 -13.26 -22.06
C ALA A 168 -3.57 -13.91 -21.68
N TYR A 169 -4.69 -13.21 -21.81
CA TYR A 169 -6.00 -13.68 -21.41
C TYR A 169 -6.89 -14.08 -22.59
N ASP A 170 -6.95 -13.30 -23.61
CA ASP A 170 -7.54 -13.59 -24.92
C ASP A 170 -7.18 -12.52 -25.97
N GLU A 171 -7.71 -12.68 -27.20
CA GLU A 171 -7.44 -11.78 -28.34
C GLU A 171 -8.36 -10.55 -28.40
N GLU A 172 -9.41 -10.51 -27.58
CA GLU A 172 -10.33 -9.37 -27.47
C GLU A 172 -9.84 -8.34 -26.45
#